data_baa68604b093b5cbe3fdc722eeed9196
#
_entry.id   baa68604b093b5cbe3fdc722eeed9196
#
_cell.length_a   1.000
_cell.length_b   1.000
_cell.length_c   1.000
_cell.angle_alpha   90.00
_cell.angle_beta   90.00
_cell.angle_gamma   90.00
#
_symmetry.space_group_name_H-M   'P 1'
#
loop_
_entity.id
_entity.type
_entity.pdbx_description
1 polymer ?
#
loop_
_entity_poly.entity_id
_entity_poly.type
_entity_poly.pdbx_seq_one_letter_code
_entity_poly.pdbx_strand_id
1 'polypeptide(L)'
;MTSTRFRSTALAAALSIFALAACASSAAVFDDPFVGGGPALAMVPANHTDRYTVGIYVDKYWAGGVYPHSGGTASACCFPGMKDWSKPVTVMWEWGTEEDPVTKAITMPREKHRVQVNFPAGGPHHDLDWHKSDAYLCVILRDRNTAALAFSPSASDCMNK
;
A
#
# COMPACT_ATOMS: atom_id res chain seq x y z
N MET A 1 9.52 54.05 -61.60
CA MET A 1 8.92 52.77 -61.86
C MET A 1 8.97 51.98 -60.59
N THR A 2 7.87 51.93 -59.96
CA THR A 2 7.51 51.37 -58.67
C THR A 2 7.15 49.90 -58.81
N SER A 3 7.52 49.05 -57.90
CA SER A 3 6.83 47.78 -57.72
C SER A 3 6.93 47.32 -56.25
N THR A 4 5.82 47.35 -55.69
CA THR A 4 5.31 46.86 -54.39
C THR A 4 5.59 45.35 -54.24
N ARG A 5 6.15 44.98 -53.07
CA ARG A 5 5.97 43.64 -52.49
C ARG A 5 5.85 43.73 -50.98
N PHE A 6 4.63 43.91 -50.53
CA PHE A 6 4.21 43.62 -49.18
C PHE A 6 2.96 42.77 -49.28
N ARG A 7 3.06 41.50 -48.94
CA ARG A 7 1.95 40.61 -48.50
C ARG A 7 2.47 39.16 -48.42
N SER A 8 2.95 38.75 -47.25
CA SER A 8 3.03 37.28 -46.93
C SER A 8 3.64 37.06 -45.53
N THR A 9 3.25 37.78 -44.48
CA THR A 9 3.73 37.48 -43.12
C THR A 9 2.62 37.45 -42.05
N ALA A 10 1.36 37.34 -42.44
CA ALA A 10 0.26 37.37 -41.48
C ALA A 10 -0.46 36.02 -41.25
N LEU A 11 0.00 34.91 -41.86
CA LEU A 11 -0.69 33.60 -41.73
C LEU A 11 0.05 32.58 -40.86
N ALA A 12 1.25 32.85 -40.36
CA ALA A 12 2.01 31.90 -39.56
C ALA A 12 1.79 31.97 -38.04
N ALA A 13 1.14 33.02 -37.56
CA ALA A 13 0.95 33.25 -36.11
C ALA A 13 -0.33 32.67 -35.53
N ALA A 14 -1.28 32.19 -36.34
CA ALA A 14 -2.57 31.70 -35.88
C ALA A 14 -2.62 30.17 -35.58
N LEU A 15 -1.60 29.39 -35.98
CA LEU A 15 -1.60 27.93 -35.77
C LEU A 15 -0.89 27.48 -34.49
N SER A 16 -0.21 28.35 -33.77
CA SER A 16 0.56 27.99 -32.59
C SER A 16 -0.23 28.01 -31.27
N ILE A 17 -1.47 28.50 -31.28
CA ILE A 17 -2.27 28.66 -30.05
C ILE A 17 -3.16 27.45 -29.74
N PHE A 18 -3.36 26.56 -30.68
CA PHE A 18 -4.24 25.36 -30.47
C PHE A 18 -3.54 24.12 -29.94
N ALA A 19 -2.23 24.13 -29.76
CA ALA A 19 -1.49 22.95 -29.31
C ALA A 19 -1.32 22.84 -27.78
N LEU A 20 -1.73 23.83 -26.99
CA LEU A 20 -1.55 23.85 -25.53
C LEU A 20 -2.81 23.48 -24.72
N ALA A 21 -3.95 23.24 -25.38
CA ALA A 21 -5.20 22.89 -24.70
C ALA A 21 -5.43 21.37 -24.53
N ALA A 22 -4.51 20.52 -24.97
CA ALA A 22 -4.70 19.07 -24.98
C ALA A 22 -4.09 18.32 -23.78
N CYS A 23 -3.53 19.00 -22.77
CA CYS A 23 -2.99 18.36 -21.57
C CYS A 23 -3.79 18.61 -20.28
N ALA A 24 -4.97 19.19 -20.38
CA ALA A 24 -5.94 19.18 -19.28
C ALA A 24 -6.89 17.99 -19.45
N SER A 25 -6.34 16.78 -19.61
CA SER A 25 -7.04 15.58 -19.20
C SER A 25 -7.15 15.70 -17.69
N SER A 26 -8.27 16.25 -17.19
CA SER A 26 -8.73 15.97 -15.85
C SER A 26 -8.69 14.43 -15.73
N ALA A 27 -7.63 13.92 -15.09
CA ALA A 27 -7.68 12.59 -14.54
C ALA A 27 -8.98 12.59 -13.74
N ALA A 28 -9.99 11.87 -14.22
CA ALA A 28 -11.14 11.54 -13.44
C ALA A 28 -10.53 10.95 -12.17
N VAL A 29 -10.57 11.71 -11.08
CA VAL A 29 -10.31 11.18 -9.76
C VAL A 29 -11.41 10.15 -9.63
N PHE A 30 -11.09 8.90 -9.97
CA PHE A 30 -11.93 7.78 -9.59
C PHE A 30 -12.05 7.94 -8.09
N ASP A 31 -13.25 8.21 -7.64
CA ASP A 31 -13.57 8.31 -6.22
C ASP A 31 -13.41 6.87 -5.69
N ASP A 32 -12.14 6.50 -5.48
CA ASP A 32 -11.78 5.20 -4.91
C ASP A 32 -12.36 5.20 -3.51
N PRO A 33 -13.39 4.39 -3.22
CA PRO A 33 -14.06 4.37 -1.93
C PRO A 33 -13.09 4.02 -0.79
N PHE A 34 -11.88 3.58 -1.14
CA PHE A 34 -10.80 3.25 -0.20
C PHE A 34 -9.83 4.42 0.08
N VAL A 35 -9.93 5.54 -0.63
CA VAL A 35 -8.99 6.66 -0.48
C VAL A 35 -9.71 7.91 0.03
N GLY A 36 -9.15 8.55 1.05
CA GLY A 36 -9.53 9.90 1.45
C GLY A 36 -10.39 10.04 2.70
N GLY A 37 -10.29 9.11 3.65
CA GLY A 37 -11.07 9.12 4.90
C GLY A 37 -10.29 9.43 6.18
N GLY A 38 -9.02 9.85 6.09
CA GLY A 38 -8.19 10.10 7.27
C GLY A 38 -6.70 10.01 6.95
N PRO A 39 -5.83 10.09 7.96
CA PRO A 39 -4.40 9.94 7.78
C PRO A 39 -4.06 8.54 7.26
N ALA A 40 -3.05 8.47 6.39
CA ALA A 40 -2.49 7.20 5.97
C ALA A 40 -1.73 6.55 7.13
N LEU A 41 -1.81 5.22 7.22
CA LEU A 41 -1.16 4.43 8.26
C LEU A 41 0.08 3.73 7.71
N ALA A 42 1.18 3.76 8.45
CA ALA A 42 2.33 2.92 8.12
C ALA A 42 1.99 1.45 8.40
N MET A 43 2.28 0.55 7.45
CA MET A 43 2.00 -0.88 7.62
C MET A 43 3.19 -1.57 8.29
N VAL A 44 2.90 -2.36 9.31
CA VAL A 44 3.92 -3.08 10.08
C VAL A 44 3.62 -4.57 10.07
N PRO A 45 4.45 -5.39 9.41
CA PRO A 45 4.27 -6.83 9.42
C PRO A 45 4.67 -7.43 10.76
N ALA A 46 3.92 -8.44 11.20
CA ALA A 46 4.21 -9.29 12.35
C ALA A 46 3.95 -10.75 11.98
N ASN A 47 4.90 -11.62 12.26
CA ASN A 47 4.86 -13.03 11.90
C ASN A 47 5.04 -13.91 13.14
N HIS A 48 3.97 -14.58 13.52
CA HIS A 48 3.96 -15.52 14.66
C HIS A 48 4.25 -16.97 14.23
N THR A 49 4.58 -17.19 12.96
CA THR A 49 4.85 -18.50 12.40
C THR A 49 6.35 -18.81 12.36
N ASP A 50 6.66 -20.06 12.11
CA ASP A 50 8.02 -20.59 11.93
C ASP A 50 8.57 -20.38 10.51
N ARG A 51 7.82 -19.72 9.61
CA ARG A 51 8.16 -19.60 8.19
C ARG A 51 8.41 -18.16 7.78
N TYR A 52 9.44 -17.92 6.95
CA TYR A 52 9.76 -16.61 6.39
C TYR A 52 8.76 -16.20 5.30
N THR A 53 8.35 -14.93 5.28
CA THR A 53 7.57 -14.35 4.18
C THR A 53 8.44 -13.47 3.29
N VAL A 54 8.32 -13.67 1.98
CA VAL A 54 8.98 -12.84 0.97
C VAL A 54 8.29 -11.48 0.83
N GLY A 55 6.97 -11.46 0.95
CA GLY A 55 6.18 -10.24 0.89
C GLY A 55 4.77 -10.44 1.40
N ILE A 56 4.26 -9.41 2.05
CA ILE A 56 2.89 -9.31 2.55
C ILE A 56 2.24 -8.08 1.91
N TYR A 57 0.99 -8.21 1.52
CA TYR A 57 0.21 -7.15 0.88
C TYR A 57 -1.15 -7.03 1.55
N VAL A 58 -1.61 -5.80 1.72
CA VAL A 58 -3.01 -5.47 2.06
C VAL A 58 -3.62 -4.84 0.81
N ASP A 59 -4.51 -5.56 0.14
CA ASP A 59 -4.97 -5.28 -1.22
C ASP A 59 -3.78 -5.12 -2.19
N LYS A 60 -3.55 -3.92 -2.72
CA LYS A 60 -2.41 -3.60 -3.60
C LYS A 60 -1.20 -3.03 -2.88
N TYR A 61 -1.29 -2.78 -1.57
CA TYR A 61 -0.25 -2.09 -0.80
C TYR A 61 0.69 -3.09 -0.16
N TRP A 62 1.97 -2.95 -0.45
CA TRP A 62 3.02 -3.80 0.09
C TRP A 62 3.36 -3.41 1.54
N ALA A 63 3.27 -4.36 2.45
CA ALA A 63 3.56 -4.18 3.88
C ALA A 63 4.96 -4.62 4.30
N GLY A 64 5.68 -5.35 3.44
CA GLY A 64 7.02 -5.85 3.72
C GLY A 64 7.12 -7.36 3.66
N GLY A 65 8.34 -7.87 3.85
CA GLY A 65 8.62 -9.26 4.18
C GLY A 65 9.06 -9.36 5.64
N VAL A 66 8.89 -10.52 6.26
CA VAL A 66 9.19 -10.68 7.70
C VAL A 66 9.69 -12.09 8.00
N TYR A 67 10.71 -12.17 8.86
CA TYR A 67 11.29 -13.42 9.33
C TYR A 67 10.35 -14.18 10.29
N PRO A 68 10.59 -15.48 10.53
CA PRO A 68 9.86 -16.25 11.53
C PRO A 68 9.90 -15.58 12.91
N HIS A 69 8.79 -15.61 13.64
CA HIS A 69 8.66 -15.09 15.02
C HIS A 69 9.23 -13.68 15.20
N SER A 70 9.03 -12.81 14.19
CA SER A 70 9.54 -11.44 14.22
C SER A 70 8.56 -10.44 13.62
N GLY A 71 8.87 -9.15 13.78
CA GLY A 71 8.07 -8.04 13.27
C GLY A 71 8.17 -6.82 14.16
N GLY A 72 7.36 -5.82 13.90
CA GLY A 72 7.28 -4.60 14.71
C GLY A 72 8.48 -3.66 14.63
N THR A 73 9.49 -3.96 13.82
CA THR A 73 10.73 -3.18 13.73
C THR A 73 10.86 -2.36 12.46
N ALA A 74 10.11 -2.70 11.43
CA ALA A 74 10.14 -2.02 10.14
C ALA A 74 8.71 -1.76 9.66
N SER A 75 8.50 -0.63 9.02
CA SER A 75 7.21 -0.28 8.43
C SER A 75 7.36 0.08 6.96
N ALA A 76 6.36 -0.26 6.17
CA ALA A 76 6.22 0.21 4.81
C ALA A 76 5.16 1.33 4.77
N CYS A 77 5.42 2.39 4.06
CA CYS A 77 4.43 3.42 3.82
C CYS A 77 3.65 3.10 2.55
N CYS A 78 2.40 3.34 2.49
CA CYS A 78 1.42 3.60 3.53
C CYS A 78 0.12 2.98 3.08
N PHE A 79 -0.67 2.46 4.00
CA PHE A 79 -2.05 2.13 3.71
C PHE A 79 -2.89 3.42 3.76
N PRO A 80 -3.70 3.73 2.74
CA PRO A 80 -4.45 4.97 2.71
C PRO A 80 -5.53 5.00 3.79
N GLY A 81 -5.83 6.18 4.31
CA GLY A 81 -6.96 6.36 5.19
C GLY A 81 -8.27 6.01 4.49
N MET A 82 -9.13 5.25 5.14
CA MET A 82 -10.41 4.80 4.60
C MET A 82 -11.57 5.65 5.11
N LYS A 83 -12.57 5.87 4.26
CA LYS A 83 -13.85 6.46 4.67
C LYS A 83 -14.70 5.50 5.51
N ASP A 84 -14.54 4.21 5.27
CA ASP A 84 -15.34 3.16 5.89
C ASP A 84 -14.46 1.95 6.24
N TRP A 85 -14.11 1.84 7.51
CA TRP A 85 -13.28 0.77 8.05
C TRP A 85 -14.06 -0.54 8.32
N SER A 86 -15.37 -0.58 8.04
CA SER A 86 -16.17 -1.80 8.15
C SER A 86 -15.99 -2.75 6.96
N LYS A 87 -15.40 -2.26 5.87
CA LYS A 87 -15.18 -3.07 4.67
C LYS A 87 -13.98 -3.99 4.85
N PRO A 88 -14.10 -5.28 4.50
CA PRO A 88 -12.97 -6.20 4.52
C PRO A 88 -11.97 -5.83 3.42
N VAL A 89 -10.71 -6.17 3.68
CA VAL A 89 -9.61 -6.09 2.72
C VAL A 89 -9.00 -7.45 2.50
N THR A 90 -8.27 -7.61 1.39
CA THR A 90 -7.55 -8.84 1.10
C THR A 90 -6.14 -8.75 1.66
N VAL A 91 -5.77 -9.65 2.57
CA VAL A 91 -4.37 -9.85 2.94
C VAL A 91 -3.82 -11.01 2.10
N MET A 92 -2.73 -10.73 1.39
CA MET A 92 -1.98 -11.71 0.61
C MET A 92 -0.56 -11.79 1.15
N TRP A 93 -0.03 -13.01 1.19
CA TRP A 93 1.40 -13.19 1.49
C TRP A 93 1.99 -14.34 0.70
N GLU A 94 3.30 -14.33 0.61
CA GLU A 94 4.07 -15.34 -0.07
C GLU A 94 5.12 -15.91 0.88
N TRP A 95 5.00 -17.19 1.19
CA TRP A 95 6.00 -17.93 1.95
C TRP A 95 7.25 -18.19 1.10
N GLY A 96 8.41 -18.00 1.71
CA GLY A 96 9.69 -18.33 1.09
C GLY A 96 9.88 -19.82 0.90
N THR A 97 10.80 -20.18 0.01
CA THR A 97 11.29 -21.56 -0.12
C THR A 97 12.14 -21.93 1.08
N GLU A 98 11.96 -23.12 1.61
CA GLU A 98 12.83 -23.71 2.62
C GLU A 98 13.61 -24.88 2.03
N GLU A 99 14.88 -24.97 2.38
CA GLU A 99 15.80 -25.99 1.91
C GLU A 99 16.43 -26.72 3.10
N ASP A 100 16.67 -28.01 2.94
CA ASP A 100 17.50 -28.75 3.85
C ASP A 100 18.92 -28.18 3.85
N PRO A 101 19.51 -27.83 5.00
CA PRO A 101 20.80 -27.13 5.06
C PRO A 101 21.97 -27.98 4.53
N VAL A 102 21.84 -29.31 4.56
CA VAL A 102 22.88 -30.24 4.15
C VAL A 102 22.72 -30.69 2.70
N THR A 103 21.54 -31.20 2.37
CA THR A 103 21.26 -31.80 1.05
C THR A 103 20.85 -30.77 0.00
N LYS A 104 20.49 -29.55 0.43
CA LYS A 104 19.92 -28.49 -0.43
C LYS A 104 18.61 -28.88 -1.13
N ALA A 105 18.00 -29.99 -0.71
CA ALA A 105 16.69 -30.35 -1.20
C ALA A 105 15.64 -29.38 -0.69
N ILE A 106 14.71 -28.98 -1.57
CA ILE A 106 13.58 -28.13 -1.20
C ILE A 106 12.65 -28.94 -0.29
N THR A 107 12.53 -28.54 0.97
CA THR A 107 11.64 -29.14 1.97
C THR A 107 10.26 -28.48 1.95
N MET A 108 10.19 -27.17 1.66
CA MET A 108 8.95 -26.44 1.48
C MET A 108 9.06 -25.52 0.28
N PRO A 109 8.21 -25.70 -0.74
CA PRO A 109 8.20 -24.82 -1.89
C PRO A 109 7.59 -23.45 -1.53
N ARG A 110 7.82 -22.48 -2.40
CA ARG A 110 7.21 -21.16 -2.33
C ARG A 110 5.70 -21.27 -2.49
N GLU A 111 4.94 -20.59 -1.64
CA GLU A 111 3.47 -20.66 -1.63
C GLU A 111 2.87 -19.29 -1.46
N LYS A 112 1.75 -19.03 -2.15
CA LYS A 112 0.95 -17.81 -2.02
C LYS A 112 -0.35 -18.09 -1.31
N HIS A 113 -0.69 -17.22 -0.35
CA HIS A 113 -1.92 -17.26 0.40
C HIS A 113 -2.70 -15.96 0.23
N ARG A 114 -4.03 -16.06 0.38
CA ARG A 114 -4.94 -14.93 0.31
C ARG A 114 -6.12 -15.19 1.23
N VAL A 115 -6.43 -14.21 2.08
CA VAL A 115 -7.60 -14.23 2.95
C VAL A 115 -8.30 -12.87 2.98
N GLN A 116 -9.60 -12.88 3.21
CA GLN A 116 -10.35 -11.66 3.52
C GLN A 116 -10.27 -11.40 5.02
N VAL A 117 -9.91 -10.18 5.40
CA VAL A 117 -9.72 -9.77 6.80
C VAL A 117 -10.50 -8.50 7.06
N ASN A 118 -11.22 -8.47 8.18
CA ASN A 118 -11.87 -7.25 8.66
C ASN A 118 -10.89 -6.42 9.49
N PHE A 119 -11.03 -5.12 9.41
CA PHE A 119 -10.38 -4.23 10.38
C PHE A 119 -11.03 -4.36 11.75
N PRO A 120 -10.33 -4.00 12.83
CA PRO A 120 -10.97 -3.79 14.13
C PRO A 120 -12.12 -2.79 14.04
N ALA A 121 -13.20 -3.07 14.78
CA ALA A 121 -14.38 -2.22 14.78
C ALA A 121 -14.04 -0.77 15.18
N GLY A 122 -14.63 0.20 14.50
CA GLY A 122 -14.45 1.63 14.78
C GLY A 122 -13.29 2.29 14.04
N GLY A 123 -12.44 1.51 13.36
CA GLY A 123 -11.27 2.06 12.68
C GLY A 123 -10.15 2.49 13.64
N PRO A 124 -9.12 3.23 13.13
CA PRO A 124 -8.01 3.68 13.96
C PRO A 124 -8.47 4.73 15.00
N HIS A 125 -7.93 4.60 16.20
CA HIS A 125 -8.18 5.57 17.26
C HIS A 125 -7.38 6.85 17.03
N HIS A 126 -8.05 7.99 17.25
CA HIS A 126 -7.43 9.32 17.21
C HIS A 126 -7.55 9.98 18.57
N ASP A 127 -6.43 10.46 19.08
CA ASP A 127 -6.32 11.17 20.37
C ASP A 127 -5.69 12.55 20.15
N LEU A 128 -5.95 13.51 21.06
CA LEU A 128 -5.27 14.80 21.07
C LEU A 128 -3.76 14.64 21.36
N ASP A 129 -3.42 13.64 22.16
CA ASP A 129 -2.05 13.18 22.35
C ASP A 129 -1.69 12.23 21.18
N TRP A 130 -0.89 12.71 20.25
CA TRP A 130 -0.51 11.95 19.07
C TRP A 130 0.21 10.62 19.39
N HIS A 131 0.84 10.49 20.56
CA HIS A 131 1.45 9.24 21.03
C HIS A 131 0.43 8.14 21.33
N LYS A 132 -0.84 8.50 21.50
CA LYS A 132 -1.95 7.58 21.73
C LYS A 132 -2.79 7.34 20.48
N SER A 133 -2.58 8.15 19.45
CA SER A 133 -3.24 7.96 18.16
C SER A 133 -2.63 6.80 17.39
N ASP A 134 -3.48 5.99 16.78
CA ASP A 134 -3.02 4.90 15.91
C ASP A 134 -2.36 5.46 14.65
N ALA A 135 -1.07 5.21 14.50
CA ALA A 135 -0.27 5.59 13.35
C ALA A 135 0.12 4.39 12.46
N TYR A 136 -0.12 3.18 12.96
CA TYR A 136 0.29 1.94 12.33
C TYR A 136 -0.87 0.98 12.10
N LEU A 137 -0.84 0.34 10.94
CA LEU A 137 -1.65 -0.83 10.61
C LEU A 137 -0.76 -2.07 10.76
N CYS A 138 -0.99 -2.85 11.81
CA CYS A 138 -0.33 -4.13 12.03
C CYS A 138 -0.93 -5.18 11.11
N VAL A 139 -0.10 -5.84 10.31
CA VAL A 139 -0.49 -6.95 9.43
C VAL A 139 0.10 -8.23 10.01
N ILE A 140 -0.74 -9.04 10.65
CA ILE A 140 -0.31 -10.09 11.57
C ILE A 140 -0.60 -11.45 10.94
N LEU A 141 0.44 -12.26 10.71
CA LEU A 141 0.30 -13.66 10.34
C LEU A 141 0.24 -14.50 11.62
N ARG A 142 -0.94 -15.09 11.90
CA ARG A 142 -1.20 -15.88 13.09
C ARG A 142 -0.72 -17.31 12.96
N ASP A 143 -0.94 -17.87 11.79
CA ASP A 143 -0.51 -19.20 11.40
C ASP A 143 -0.24 -19.23 9.88
N ARG A 144 -0.06 -20.42 9.31
CA ARG A 144 0.26 -20.56 7.88
C ARG A 144 -0.84 -20.09 6.94
N ASN A 145 -2.10 -20.04 7.39
CA ASN A 145 -3.27 -19.82 6.55
C ASN A 145 -4.13 -18.65 7.01
N THR A 146 -3.83 -18.02 8.15
CA THR A 146 -4.64 -16.94 8.71
C THR A 146 -3.83 -15.69 8.94
N ALA A 147 -4.49 -14.56 8.71
CA ALA A 147 -3.98 -13.23 8.98
C ALA A 147 -4.99 -12.42 9.79
N ALA A 148 -4.50 -11.43 10.52
CA ALA A 148 -5.30 -10.47 11.25
C ALA A 148 -4.77 -9.05 11.02
N LEU A 149 -5.63 -8.08 11.23
CA LEU A 149 -5.28 -6.65 11.22
C LEU A 149 -5.52 -6.06 12.61
N ALA A 150 -4.67 -5.13 13.00
CA ALA A 150 -4.85 -4.35 14.22
C ALA A 150 -4.32 -2.93 13.98
N PHE A 151 -4.81 -1.97 14.78
CA PHE A 151 -4.25 -0.64 14.83
C PHE A 151 -3.33 -0.49 16.04
N SER A 152 -2.34 0.39 15.93
CA SER A 152 -1.38 0.62 17.02
C SER A 152 -0.78 2.03 16.94
N PRO A 153 -0.55 2.68 18.09
CA PRO A 153 0.22 3.91 18.15
C PRO A 153 1.74 3.66 18.02
N SER A 154 2.20 2.42 18.16
CA SER A 154 3.61 2.05 18.09
C SER A 154 3.84 0.84 17.18
N ALA A 155 4.88 0.90 16.33
CA ALA A 155 5.25 -0.22 15.48
C ALA A 155 5.65 -1.46 16.29
N SER A 156 6.36 -1.30 17.40
CA SER A 156 6.82 -2.40 18.26
C SER A 156 5.66 -3.21 18.87
N ASP A 157 4.52 -2.55 19.11
CA ASP A 157 3.36 -3.21 19.73
C ASP A 157 2.65 -4.16 18.76
N CYS A 158 2.94 -4.08 17.45
CA CYS A 158 2.35 -4.96 16.47
C CYS A 158 2.69 -6.45 16.69
N MET A 159 3.82 -6.76 17.32
CA MET A 159 4.16 -8.14 17.70
C MET A 159 3.32 -8.66 18.89
N ASN A 160 2.72 -7.77 19.68
CA ASN A 160 1.96 -8.13 20.87
C ASN A 160 0.43 -8.14 20.62
N LYS A 161 0.01 -7.83 19.39
CA LYS A 161 -1.42 -7.84 18.96
C LYS A 161 -1.87 -9.25 18.48
#